data_be3d4cf54423131eabdc0094f2e6b8a7
#
_entry.id   be3d4cf54423131eabdc0094f2e6b8a7
#
_cell.length_a   1.000
_cell.length_b   1.000
_cell.length_c   1.000
_cell.angle_alpha   90.00
_cell.angle_beta   90.00
_cell.angle_gamma   90.00
#
_symmetry.space_group_name_H-M   'P 1'
#
loop_
_entity.id
_entity.type
_entity.pdbx_description
1 polymer ?
#
loop_
_entity_poly.entity_id
_entity_poly.type
_entity_poly.pdbx_seq_one_letter_code
_entity_poly.pdbx_strand_id
1 'polypeptide(L)'
;MRSFGMVVMAACTVFLAVLTVGVVFAMQHEATAEKGKVLFNDPKLGTTGRSCNDCHKDGTGLEKSGEKKDLDGIVNSCITKGLKGKALKPRSVEMQSVILYLKGLGKEKPSTGRKAPVGC
;
A
#
# COMPACT_ATOMS: atom_id res chain seq x y z
N MET A 1 14.18 -23.66 -47.42
CA MET A 1 13.09 -24.00 -46.48
C MET A 1 13.52 -24.10 -45.00
N ARG A 2 14.78 -24.35 -44.69
CA ARG A 2 15.27 -24.46 -43.30
C ARG A 2 15.50 -23.11 -42.59
N SER A 3 15.71 -22.03 -43.36
CA SER A 3 15.98 -20.69 -42.82
C SER A 3 14.73 -19.96 -42.32
N PHE A 4 13.57 -20.26 -42.90
CA PHE A 4 12.32 -19.57 -42.56
C PHE A 4 11.79 -19.97 -41.17
N GLY A 5 11.97 -21.25 -40.80
CA GLY A 5 11.56 -21.74 -39.48
C GLY A 5 12.35 -21.16 -38.30
N MET A 6 13.65 -20.88 -38.54
CA MET A 6 14.54 -20.35 -37.51
C MET A 6 14.26 -18.86 -37.19
N VAL A 7 13.89 -18.08 -38.22
CA VAL A 7 13.51 -16.67 -38.05
C VAL A 7 12.16 -16.54 -37.33
N VAL A 8 11.18 -17.41 -37.65
CA VAL A 8 9.88 -17.39 -37.01
C VAL A 8 9.98 -17.79 -35.52
N MET A 9 10.80 -18.80 -35.20
CA MET A 9 11.05 -19.20 -33.80
C MET A 9 11.72 -18.10 -32.97
N ALA A 10 12.72 -17.41 -33.54
CA ALA A 10 13.39 -16.30 -32.87
C ALA A 10 12.45 -15.11 -32.62
N ALA A 11 11.58 -14.79 -33.57
CA ALA A 11 10.57 -13.73 -33.43
C ALA A 11 9.53 -14.02 -32.34
N CYS A 12 9.07 -15.27 -32.22
CA CYS A 12 8.11 -15.68 -31.20
C CYS A 12 8.70 -15.60 -29.79
N THR A 13 9.96 -15.98 -29.60
CA THR A 13 10.61 -15.93 -28.28
C THR A 13 10.81 -14.50 -27.78
N VAL A 14 11.20 -13.58 -28.68
CA VAL A 14 11.36 -12.15 -28.35
C VAL A 14 10.00 -11.52 -28.01
N PHE A 15 8.94 -11.86 -28.75
CA PHE A 15 7.60 -11.34 -28.49
C PHE A 15 7.01 -11.82 -27.15
N LEU A 16 7.22 -13.08 -26.79
CA LEU A 16 6.81 -13.63 -25.49
C LEU A 16 7.58 -12.97 -24.33
N ALA A 17 8.89 -12.71 -24.50
CA ALA A 17 9.69 -12.06 -23.47
C ALA A 17 9.25 -10.60 -23.22
N VAL A 18 8.88 -9.87 -24.25
CA VAL A 18 8.39 -8.47 -24.13
C VAL A 18 7.03 -8.44 -23.41
N LEU A 19 6.14 -9.39 -23.69
CA LEU A 19 4.82 -9.47 -23.02
C LEU A 19 4.95 -9.75 -21.52
N THR A 20 5.87 -10.62 -21.12
CA THR A 20 6.04 -10.95 -19.69
C THR A 20 6.62 -9.79 -18.89
N VAL A 21 7.55 -9.04 -19.44
CA VAL A 21 8.12 -7.86 -18.77
C VAL A 21 7.07 -6.76 -18.59
N GLY A 22 6.21 -6.53 -19.58
CA GLY A 22 5.16 -5.51 -19.52
C GLY A 22 4.14 -5.77 -18.38
N VAL A 23 3.78 -7.01 -18.13
CA VAL A 23 2.81 -7.37 -17.07
C VAL A 23 3.40 -7.13 -15.67
N VAL A 24 4.68 -7.43 -15.45
CA VAL A 24 5.33 -7.23 -14.15
C VAL A 24 5.45 -5.74 -13.81
N PHE A 25 5.73 -4.87 -14.78
CA PHE A 25 5.80 -3.42 -14.56
C PHE A 25 4.43 -2.80 -14.26
N ALA A 26 3.35 -3.28 -14.86
CA ALA A 26 2.00 -2.78 -14.60
C ALA A 26 1.53 -3.05 -13.16
N MET A 27 1.90 -4.17 -12.57
CA MET A 27 1.52 -4.53 -11.19
C MET A 27 2.20 -3.67 -10.11
N GLN A 28 3.30 -2.98 -10.42
CA GLN A 28 4.01 -2.15 -9.45
C GLN A 28 3.42 -0.74 -9.27
N HIS A 29 2.60 -0.28 -10.20
CA HIS A 29 1.98 1.05 -10.17
C HIS A 29 0.55 1.05 -9.60
N GLU A 30 0.03 -0.10 -9.22
CA GLU A 30 -1.32 -0.22 -8.67
C GLU A 30 -1.32 -0.07 -7.14
N ALA A 31 -2.34 0.62 -6.62
CA ALA A 31 -2.56 0.73 -5.18
C ALA A 31 -3.13 -0.58 -4.63
N THR A 32 -2.54 -1.12 -3.58
CA THR A 32 -3.01 -2.35 -2.91
C THR A 32 -3.02 -2.19 -1.40
N ALA A 33 -3.85 -2.97 -0.71
CA ALA A 33 -3.89 -2.98 0.74
C ALA A 33 -2.56 -3.48 1.34
N GLU A 34 -1.86 -4.40 0.67
CA GLU A 34 -0.55 -4.91 1.09
C GLU A 34 0.50 -3.80 1.10
N LYS A 35 0.56 -2.99 0.04
CA LYS A 35 1.41 -1.79 0.00
C LYS A 35 1.02 -0.80 1.10
N GLY A 36 -0.28 -0.64 1.34
CA GLY A 36 -0.79 0.18 2.42
C GLY A 36 -0.33 -0.31 3.79
N LYS A 37 -0.35 -1.61 4.04
CA LYS A 37 0.17 -2.23 5.25
C LYS A 37 1.67 -1.99 5.43
N VAL A 38 2.45 -2.11 4.35
CA VAL A 38 3.89 -1.80 4.38
C VAL A 38 4.12 -0.34 4.78
N LEU A 39 3.42 0.60 4.14
CA LEU A 39 3.53 2.03 4.46
C LEU A 39 3.07 2.35 5.89
N PHE A 40 2.03 1.68 6.37
CA PHE A 40 1.52 1.83 7.74
C PHE A 40 2.57 1.45 8.79
N ASN A 41 3.45 0.51 8.47
CA ASN A 41 4.55 0.05 9.31
C ASN A 41 5.90 0.73 9.00
N ASP A 42 5.96 1.63 8.02
CA ASP A 42 7.23 2.24 7.61
C ASP A 42 7.61 3.45 8.49
N PRO A 43 8.69 3.35 9.30
CA PRO A 43 9.17 4.46 10.10
C PRO A 43 9.77 5.61 9.27
N LYS A 44 10.02 5.39 7.98
CA LYS A 44 10.56 6.39 7.04
C LYS A 44 9.48 7.29 6.46
N LEU A 45 8.20 7.01 6.71
CA LEU A 45 7.09 7.87 6.27
C LEU A 45 7.14 9.27 6.92
N GLY A 46 7.83 9.38 8.04
CA GLY A 46 8.11 10.63 8.74
C GLY A 46 9.58 10.78 9.12
N THR A 47 9.88 11.77 9.92
CA THR A 47 11.25 12.07 10.42
C THR A 47 11.43 11.68 11.89
N THR A 48 10.39 11.26 12.58
CA THR A 48 10.43 10.89 14.00
C THR A 48 10.96 9.47 14.26
N GLY A 49 11.18 8.68 13.21
CA GLY A 49 11.52 7.27 13.32
C GLY A 49 10.35 6.38 13.77
N ARG A 50 9.13 6.92 13.80
CA ARG A 50 7.89 6.21 14.15
C ARG A 50 7.06 5.94 12.90
N SER A 51 6.29 4.87 12.95
CA SER A 51 5.29 4.49 11.96
C SER A 51 3.86 4.77 12.48
N CYS A 52 2.86 4.62 11.62
CA CYS A 52 1.45 4.65 12.07
C CYS A 52 1.17 3.53 13.08
N ASN A 53 1.80 2.37 12.89
CA ASN A 53 1.63 1.19 13.75
C ASN A 53 2.15 1.41 15.18
N ASP A 54 3.09 2.34 15.40
CA ASP A 54 3.58 2.61 16.74
C ASP A 54 2.51 3.25 17.66
N CYS A 55 1.59 4.03 17.07
CA CYS A 55 0.46 4.60 17.80
C CYS A 55 -0.83 3.77 17.63
N HIS A 56 -1.03 3.16 16.47
CA HIS A 56 -2.21 2.37 16.11
C HIS A 56 -1.84 0.91 15.91
N LYS A 57 -1.37 0.27 16.97
CA LYS A 57 -0.85 -1.09 16.88
C LYS A 57 -1.85 -2.04 16.22
N ASP A 58 -1.42 -2.69 15.13
CA ASP A 58 -2.24 -3.59 14.34
C ASP A 58 -3.59 -2.96 13.89
N GLY A 59 -3.61 -1.63 13.70
CA GLY A 59 -4.79 -0.88 13.29
C GLY A 59 -5.79 -0.59 14.41
N THR A 60 -5.45 -0.85 15.68
CA THR A 60 -6.33 -0.60 16.83
C THR A 60 -6.79 0.85 16.88
N GLY A 61 -8.09 1.06 17.01
CA GLY A 61 -8.72 2.38 17.03
C GLY A 61 -9.00 2.96 15.64
N LEU A 62 -8.67 2.24 14.56
CA LEU A 62 -8.90 2.64 13.17
C LEU A 62 -9.97 1.82 12.47
N GLU A 63 -10.70 0.96 13.18
CA GLU A 63 -11.69 0.03 12.62
C GLU A 63 -12.81 0.76 11.87
N LYS A 64 -13.14 1.99 12.29
CA LYS A 64 -14.15 2.86 11.65
C LYS A 64 -13.55 3.93 10.73
N SER A 65 -12.24 3.90 10.49
CA SER A 65 -11.58 4.90 9.66
C SER A 65 -12.10 4.90 8.22
N GLY A 66 -12.43 3.72 7.70
CA GLY A 66 -12.96 3.56 6.34
C GLY A 66 -14.30 4.26 6.08
N GLU A 67 -15.04 4.62 7.12
CA GLU A 67 -16.31 5.35 7.03
C GLU A 67 -16.12 6.88 6.94
N LYS A 68 -14.91 7.38 7.16
CA LYS A 68 -14.61 8.80 7.13
C LYS A 68 -14.60 9.35 5.71
N LYS A 69 -15.29 10.47 5.50
CA LYS A 69 -15.38 11.12 4.18
C LYS A 69 -14.06 11.75 3.72
N ASP A 70 -13.24 12.25 4.65
CA ASP A 70 -11.94 12.90 4.40
C ASP A 70 -10.80 12.06 4.99
N LEU A 71 -10.73 10.80 4.58
CA LEU A 71 -9.73 9.88 5.12
C LEU A 71 -8.30 10.27 4.70
N ASP A 72 -8.10 10.77 3.51
CA ASP A 72 -6.82 11.24 2.99
C ASP A 72 -6.33 12.49 3.75
N GLY A 73 -7.21 13.44 4.07
CA GLY A 73 -6.87 14.57 4.94
C GLY A 73 -6.48 14.13 6.35
N ILE A 74 -7.19 13.17 6.93
CA ILE A 74 -6.87 12.60 8.25
C ILE A 74 -5.51 11.89 8.23
N VAL A 75 -5.24 11.04 7.23
CA VAL A 75 -3.96 10.35 7.06
C VAL A 75 -2.82 11.37 6.94
N ASN A 76 -2.97 12.40 6.11
CA ASN A 76 -1.97 13.44 5.95
C ASN A 76 -1.75 14.25 7.24
N SER A 77 -2.80 14.49 8.01
CA SER A 77 -2.67 15.15 9.32
C SER A 77 -1.82 14.30 10.28
N CYS A 78 -2.02 12.98 10.31
CA CYS A 78 -1.18 12.07 11.12
C CYS A 78 0.27 12.06 10.64
N ILE A 79 0.51 12.01 9.32
CA ILE A 79 1.86 12.02 8.75
C ILE A 79 2.58 13.34 9.08
N THR A 80 1.94 14.48 8.87
CA THR A 80 2.59 15.78 9.03
C THR A 80 2.73 16.19 10.49
N LYS A 81 1.72 15.97 11.32
CA LYS A 81 1.72 16.36 12.73
C LYS A 81 2.33 15.31 13.65
N GLY A 82 1.95 14.04 13.45
CA GLY A 82 2.39 12.93 14.29
C GLY A 82 3.79 12.42 13.95
N LEU A 83 4.03 12.15 12.67
CA LEU A 83 5.29 11.57 12.20
C LEU A 83 6.30 12.63 11.73
N LYS A 84 5.90 13.91 11.64
CA LYS A 84 6.71 15.03 11.09
C LYS A 84 7.21 14.73 9.67
N GLY A 85 6.40 14.04 8.90
CA GLY A 85 6.67 13.68 7.52
C GLY A 85 6.07 14.66 6.52
N LYS A 86 6.28 14.36 5.25
CA LYS A 86 5.69 15.10 4.12
C LYS A 86 4.34 14.49 3.76
N ALA A 87 3.33 15.33 3.57
CA ALA A 87 2.01 14.89 3.11
C ALA A 87 2.10 14.10 1.79
N LEU A 88 1.38 13.01 1.71
CA LEU A 88 1.20 12.25 0.48
C LEU A 88 0.25 13.00 -0.45
N LYS A 89 0.50 12.92 -1.77
CA LYS A 89 -0.43 13.50 -2.76
C LYS A 89 -1.76 12.74 -2.73
N PRO A 90 -2.90 13.44 -2.77
CA PRO A 90 -4.22 12.83 -2.80
C PRO A 90 -4.36 11.83 -3.89
N ARG A 91 -4.41 11.05 -4.46
CA ARG A 91 -4.45 10.14 -5.62
C ARG A 91 -3.11 9.46 -5.95
N SER A 92 -2.07 9.64 -5.14
CA SER A 92 -0.87 8.84 -5.32
C SER A 92 -1.13 7.38 -4.94
N VAL A 93 -0.32 6.49 -5.49
CA VAL A 93 -0.41 5.04 -5.20
C VAL A 93 -0.23 4.80 -3.70
N GLU A 94 0.66 5.53 -3.05
CA GLU A 94 0.93 5.44 -1.62
C GLU A 94 -0.32 5.82 -0.80
N MET A 95 -0.94 6.97 -1.08
CA MET A 95 -2.14 7.40 -0.38
C MET A 95 -3.29 6.41 -0.60
N GLN A 96 -3.54 6.01 -1.85
CA GLN A 96 -4.59 5.06 -2.16
C GLN A 96 -4.34 3.69 -1.50
N SER A 97 -3.10 3.25 -1.42
CA SER A 97 -2.73 2.00 -0.75
C SER A 97 -3.01 2.06 0.76
N VAL A 98 -2.62 3.15 1.42
CA VAL A 98 -2.92 3.36 2.85
C VAL A 98 -4.43 3.37 3.09
N ILE A 99 -5.20 4.07 2.24
CA ILE A 99 -6.67 4.12 2.33
C ILE A 99 -7.29 2.72 2.16
N LEU A 100 -6.80 1.92 1.21
CA LEU A 100 -7.28 0.55 1.00
C LEU A 100 -7.02 -0.33 2.23
N TYR A 101 -5.84 -0.23 2.82
CA TYR A 101 -5.50 -0.95 4.04
C TYR A 101 -6.42 -0.54 5.20
N LEU A 102 -6.57 0.77 5.45
CA LEU A 102 -7.43 1.28 6.52
C LEU A 102 -8.90 0.87 6.35
N LYS A 103 -9.41 0.88 5.12
CA LYS A 103 -10.76 0.38 4.82
C LYS A 103 -10.91 -1.13 5.03
N GLY A 104 -9.83 -1.88 4.90
CA GLY A 104 -9.77 -3.31 5.18
C GLY A 104 -9.91 -3.61 6.66
N LEU A 105 -9.31 -2.79 7.54
CA LEU A 105 -9.36 -3.00 9.00
C LEU A 105 -10.79 -3.08 9.57
N GLY A 106 -11.72 -2.33 9.01
CA GLY A 106 -13.13 -2.37 9.44
C GLY A 106 -13.91 -3.59 8.95
N LYS A 107 -13.36 -4.35 7.99
CA LYS A 107 -13.99 -5.54 7.41
C LYS A 107 -13.48 -6.84 8.03
N GLU A 108 -12.29 -6.83 8.59
CA GLU A 108 -11.78 -7.95 9.36
C GLU A 108 -12.48 -7.96 10.71
N LYS A 109 -13.30 -9.01 10.98
CA LYS A 109 -13.81 -9.29 12.31
C LYS A 109 -12.63 -9.35 13.28
N PRO A 110 -12.69 -8.69 14.45
CA PRO A 110 -11.62 -8.80 15.43
C PRO A 110 -11.40 -10.27 15.75
N SER A 111 -10.23 -10.80 15.42
CA SER A 111 -9.80 -12.09 15.94
C SER A 111 -9.68 -11.92 17.44
N THR A 112 -10.52 -12.65 18.14
CA THR A 112 -10.69 -12.73 19.59
C THR A 112 -9.36 -12.70 20.33
N GLY A 113 -9.15 -11.68 21.17
CA GLY A 113 -8.23 -11.78 22.29
C GLY A 113 -6.94 -10.96 22.20
N ARG A 114 -7.06 -9.65 22.46
CA ARG A 114 -6.18 -8.96 23.43
C ARG A 114 -6.68 -7.53 23.64
N LYS A 115 -7.18 -7.23 24.83
CA LYS A 115 -7.38 -5.84 25.30
C LYS A 115 -6.03 -5.14 25.23
N ALA A 116 -5.90 -4.16 24.33
CA ALA A 116 -4.77 -3.25 24.33
C ALA A 116 -4.99 -2.17 25.38
N PRO A 117 -3.94 -1.74 26.13
CA PRO A 117 -4.04 -0.61 27.03
C PRO A 117 -4.24 0.67 26.21
N VAL A 118 -5.20 1.45 26.62
CA VAL A 118 -5.47 2.80 26.13
C VAL A 118 -4.37 3.71 26.66
N GLY A 119 -3.69 4.44 25.81
CA GLY A 119 -2.83 5.51 26.25
C GLY A 119 -1.77 5.91 25.23
N CYS A 120 -2.00 6.99 24.53
CA CYS A 120 -1.00 8.01 24.20
C CYS A 120 -1.36 9.29 24.88
#